data_997b3d5f89f610a740607d5177b69cea
#
_entry.id   997b3d5f89f610a740607d5177b69cea
#
_cell.length_a   1.000
_cell.length_b   1.000
_cell.length_c   1.000
_cell.angle_alpha   90.00
_cell.angle_beta   90.00
_cell.angle_gamma   90.00
#
_symmetry.space_group_name_H-M   'P 1'
#
loop_
_entity.id
_entity.type
_entity.pdbx_description
1 polymer ?
#
loop_
_entity_poly.entity_id
_entity_poly.type
_entity_poly.pdbx_seq_one_letter_code
_entity_poly.pdbx_strand_id
1 'polypeptide(L)'
;MNTIKCKVYELIQCELDSKNHRFNDQRVGIFDCPKSIVNYLTDCGHSSAKLSMLNHNEADQQYLEEYMDNNPNLILVLHREADENPLLGYSCPESDTYFYVQTHEVRVY
;
A
#
# COMPACT_ATOMS: atom_id res chain seq x y z
N MET A 1 30.39 15.08 -15.63
CA MET A 1 29.08 14.49 -15.98
C MET A 1 28.12 14.62 -14.83
N ASN A 2 26.96 15.22 -15.07
CA ASN A 2 25.95 15.40 -14.02
C ASN A 2 25.17 14.10 -13.82
N THR A 3 25.19 13.59 -12.61
CA THR A 3 24.40 12.43 -12.22
C THR A 3 23.09 12.90 -11.61
N ILE A 4 21.98 12.44 -12.16
CA ILE A 4 20.67 12.72 -11.59
C ILE A 4 20.31 11.57 -10.66
N LYS A 5 19.99 11.91 -9.42
CA LYS A 5 19.48 10.94 -8.46
C LYS A 5 17.95 10.97 -8.49
N CYS A 6 17.35 9.83 -8.76
CA CYS A 6 15.91 9.66 -8.72
C CYS A 6 15.56 8.72 -7.59
N LYS A 7 14.50 9.03 -6.86
CA LYS A 7 13.96 8.17 -5.83
C LYS A 7 12.80 7.37 -6.41
N VAL A 8 12.83 6.07 -6.24
CA VAL A 8 11.74 5.18 -6.65
C VAL A 8 11.22 4.42 -5.44
N TYR A 9 9.98 3.96 -5.54
CA TYR A 9 9.24 3.35 -4.45
C TYR A 9 8.78 1.97 -4.86
N GLU A 10 9.26 0.96 -4.16
CA GLU A 10 8.87 -0.42 -4.37
C GLU A 10 7.72 -0.77 -3.44
N LEU A 11 6.57 -1.14 -4.00
CA LEU A 11 5.41 -1.57 -3.24
C LEU A 11 5.48 -3.09 -3.06
N ILE A 12 5.34 -3.53 -1.82
CA ILE A 12 5.48 -4.93 -1.45
C ILE A 12 4.24 -5.35 -0.66
N GLN A 13 3.59 -6.40 -1.12
CA GLN A 13 2.50 -7.04 -0.37
C GLN A 13 3.09 -8.01 0.63
N CYS A 14 2.55 -8.04 1.84
CA CYS A 14 3.04 -8.92 2.88
C CYS A 14 1.90 -9.48 3.73
N GLU A 15 2.23 -10.46 4.56
CA GLU A 15 1.39 -10.93 5.63
C GLU A 15 1.99 -10.50 6.96
N LEU A 16 1.16 -10.44 8.00
CA LEU A 16 1.59 -10.07 9.35
C LEU A 16 1.35 -11.21 10.32
N ASP A 17 2.32 -11.48 11.20
CA ASP A 17 2.13 -12.40 12.30
C ASP A 17 1.38 -11.73 13.47
N SER A 18 1.19 -12.46 14.58
CA SER A 18 0.47 -11.95 15.76
C SER A 18 1.16 -10.75 16.42
N LYS A 19 2.43 -10.51 16.12
CA LYS A 19 3.22 -9.38 16.64
C LYS A 19 3.41 -8.29 15.58
N ASN A 20 2.68 -8.35 14.46
CA ASN A 20 2.79 -7.45 13.33
C ASN A 20 4.15 -7.45 12.63
N HIS A 21 4.87 -8.58 12.70
CA HIS A 21 6.08 -8.77 11.90
C HIS A 21 5.71 -9.23 10.48
N ARG A 22 6.35 -8.64 9.50
CA ARG A 22 6.10 -8.91 8.08
C ARG A 22 6.73 -10.24 7.67
N PHE A 23 6.00 -11.00 6.87
CA PHE A 23 6.51 -12.24 6.26
C PHE A 23 5.81 -12.47 4.92
N ASN A 24 6.33 -13.40 4.15
CA ASN A 24 5.79 -13.80 2.84
C ASN A 24 5.63 -12.62 1.88
N ASP A 25 6.73 -11.86 1.72
CA ASP A 25 6.75 -10.65 0.91
C ASP A 25 6.65 -10.95 -0.57
N GLN A 26 5.81 -10.18 -1.28
CA GLN A 26 5.66 -10.27 -2.74
C GLN A 26 5.72 -8.87 -3.34
N ARG A 27 6.65 -8.66 -4.28
CA ARG A 27 6.73 -7.40 -5.01
C ARG A 27 5.47 -7.18 -5.85
N VAL A 28 4.84 -6.02 -5.69
CA VAL A 28 3.71 -5.59 -6.51
C VAL A 28 4.20 -4.78 -7.71
N GLY A 29 5.09 -3.82 -7.48
CA GLY A 29 5.61 -2.97 -8.54
C GLY A 29 6.52 -1.88 -8.03
N ILE A 30 7.03 -1.08 -8.96
CA ILE A 30 7.88 0.07 -8.68
C ILE A 30 7.18 1.32 -9.19
N PHE A 31 7.17 2.36 -8.36
CA PHE A 31 6.45 3.60 -8.61
C PHE A 31 7.39 4.80 -8.49
N ASP A 32 7.03 5.87 -9.17
CA ASP A 32 7.81 7.10 -9.18
C ASP A 32 7.53 8.01 -7.98
N CYS A 33 6.35 7.89 -7.37
CA CYS A 33 5.98 8.71 -6.22
C CYS A 33 4.92 8.01 -5.35
N PRO A 34 4.78 8.41 -4.07
CA PRO A 34 3.77 7.84 -3.17
C PRO A 34 2.33 8.00 -3.68
N LYS A 35 2.02 9.09 -4.35
CA LYS A 35 0.69 9.32 -4.90
C LYS A 35 0.28 8.25 -5.91
N SER A 36 1.23 7.82 -6.74
CA SER A 36 0.98 6.74 -7.71
C SER A 36 0.63 5.43 -7.01
N ILE A 37 1.26 5.15 -5.87
CA ILE A 37 0.95 3.97 -5.05
C ILE A 37 -0.47 4.05 -4.50
N VAL A 38 -0.85 5.20 -3.93
CA VAL A 38 -2.19 5.41 -3.39
C VAL A 38 -3.24 5.23 -4.48
N ASN A 39 -3.02 5.83 -5.64
CA ASN A 39 -3.93 5.71 -6.77
C ASN A 39 -4.05 4.26 -7.24
N TYR A 40 -2.93 3.55 -7.36
CA TYR A 40 -2.93 2.14 -7.75
C TYR A 40 -3.75 1.29 -6.79
N LEU A 41 -3.52 1.43 -5.48
CA LEU A 41 -4.20 0.62 -4.47
C LEU A 41 -5.70 0.92 -4.38
N THR A 42 -6.08 2.18 -4.55
CA THR A 42 -7.49 2.58 -4.50
C THR A 42 -8.22 2.26 -5.80
N ASP A 43 -7.56 2.36 -6.95
CA ASP A 43 -8.15 2.06 -8.26
C ASP A 43 -8.27 0.56 -8.53
N CYS A 44 -7.31 -0.24 -8.03
CA CYS A 44 -7.36 -1.71 -8.16
C CYS A 44 -8.37 -2.34 -7.21
N GLY A 45 -8.82 -1.57 -6.21
CA GLY A 45 -9.88 -1.99 -5.32
C GLY A 45 -11.24 -1.73 -5.95
N HIS A 46 -12.24 -2.45 -5.50
CA HIS A 46 -13.61 -2.10 -5.77
C HIS A 46 -13.96 -0.80 -5.04
N SER A 47 -15.06 -0.17 -5.40
CA SER A 47 -15.51 1.09 -4.81
C SER A 47 -15.61 1.08 -3.27
N SER A 48 -15.63 -0.10 -2.67
CA SER A 48 -15.67 -0.29 -1.21
C SER A 48 -14.29 -0.44 -0.56
N ALA A 49 -13.20 -0.36 -1.33
CA ALA A 49 -11.86 -0.49 -0.77
C ALA A 49 -11.42 0.81 -0.09
N LYS A 50 -10.84 0.68 1.09
CA LYS A 50 -10.34 1.82 1.87
C LYS A 50 -8.88 1.58 2.26
N LEU A 51 -8.03 2.54 1.96
CA LEU A 51 -6.61 2.49 2.32
C LEU A 51 -6.38 3.25 3.63
N SER A 52 -5.65 2.64 4.55
CA SER A 52 -5.30 3.22 5.83
C SER A 52 -3.88 2.82 6.24
N MET A 53 -3.44 3.35 7.38
CA MET A 53 -2.15 3.01 7.97
C MET A 53 -2.38 2.23 9.26
N LEU A 54 -1.63 1.13 9.43
CA LEU A 54 -1.72 0.32 10.63
C LEU A 54 -1.29 1.14 11.85
N ASN A 55 -2.10 1.10 12.91
CA ASN A 55 -1.86 1.78 14.19
C ASN A 55 -1.78 3.32 14.10
N HIS A 56 -2.39 3.91 13.09
CA HIS A 56 -2.50 5.36 12.96
C HIS A 56 -3.95 5.84 13.04
N ASN A 57 -4.15 7.05 13.53
CA ASN A 57 -5.46 7.69 13.63
C ASN A 57 -5.97 8.14 12.26
N GLU A 58 -7.29 8.33 12.13
CA GLU A 58 -7.88 8.85 10.89
C GLU A 58 -7.30 10.23 10.51
N ALA A 59 -7.01 11.08 11.49
CA ALA A 59 -6.40 12.37 11.24
C ALA A 59 -5.03 12.27 10.57
N ASP A 60 -4.27 11.21 10.88
CA ASP A 60 -2.96 10.98 10.29
C ASP A 60 -3.05 10.50 8.85
N GLN A 61 -4.17 9.89 8.47
CA GLN A 61 -4.35 9.33 7.12
C GLN A 61 -4.37 10.38 6.03
N GLN A 62 -4.73 11.61 6.34
CA GLN A 62 -4.66 12.73 5.39
C GLN A 62 -3.23 13.03 4.94
N TYR A 63 -2.24 12.59 5.71
CA TYR A 63 -0.81 12.76 5.40
C TYR A 63 -0.17 11.47 4.89
N LEU A 64 -0.97 10.55 4.38
CA LEU A 64 -0.53 9.21 3.99
C LEU A 64 0.70 9.22 3.07
N GLU A 65 0.69 10.09 2.06
CA GLU A 65 1.80 10.18 1.11
C GLU A 65 3.10 10.62 1.78
N GLU A 66 3.01 11.60 2.67
CA GLU A 66 4.16 12.10 3.43
C GLU A 66 4.69 11.05 4.41
N TYR A 67 3.79 10.37 5.12
CA TYR A 67 4.18 9.27 6.01
C TYR A 67 4.85 8.13 5.24
N MET A 68 4.35 7.81 4.07
CA MET A 68 4.89 6.76 3.22
C MET A 68 6.34 7.06 2.80
N ASP A 69 6.64 8.33 2.52
CA ASP A 69 7.97 8.77 2.11
C ASP A 69 8.98 8.78 3.26
N ASN A 70 8.53 9.06 4.48
CA ASN A 70 9.39 9.29 5.64
C ASN A 70 9.47 8.13 6.63
N ASN A 71 8.66 7.09 6.47
CA ASN A 71 8.55 5.99 7.43
C ASN A 71 8.73 4.63 6.75
N PRO A 72 9.96 4.09 6.72
CA PRO A 72 10.25 2.83 6.03
C PRO A 72 9.55 1.61 6.65
N ASN A 73 9.10 1.73 7.90
CA ASN A 73 8.40 0.65 8.61
C ASN A 73 6.88 0.79 8.60
N LEU A 74 6.37 1.75 7.85
CA LEU A 74 4.93 1.98 7.74
C LEU A 74 4.25 0.80 7.05
N ILE A 75 3.18 0.30 7.66
CA ILE A 75 2.36 -0.75 7.07
C ILE A 75 1.04 -0.13 6.61
N LEU A 76 0.76 -0.31 5.32
CA LEU A 76 -0.50 0.11 4.71
C LEU A 76 -1.50 -1.04 4.79
N VAL A 77 -2.74 -0.69 5.08
CA VAL A 77 -3.84 -1.66 5.15
C VAL A 77 -4.86 -1.31 4.09
N LEU A 78 -5.09 -2.21 3.16
CA LEU A 78 -6.18 -2.08 2.19
C LEU A 78 -7.35 -2.93 2.68
N HIS A 79 -8.36 -2.25 3.19
CA HIS A 79 -9.57 -2.88 3.70
C HIS A 79 -10.62 -2.96 2.61
N ARG A 80 -11.22 -4.13 2.42
CA ARG A 80 -12.37 -4.34 1.56
C ARG A 80 -13.54 -4.81 2.39
N GLU A 81 -14.67 -4.13 2.25
CA GLU A 81 -15.89 -4.56 2.89
C GLU A 81 -16.45 -5.81 2.20
N ALA A 82 -17.25 -6.55 2.97
CA ALA A 82 -17.95 -7.70 2.42
C ALA A 82 -18.90 -7.25 1.30
N ASP A 83 -18.88 -7.97 0.20
CA ASP A 83 -19.74 -7.70 -0.95
C ASP A 83 -20.54 -8.95 -1.26
N GLU A 84 -21.88 -8.84 -1.22
CA GLU A 84 -22.78 -9.89 -1.60
C GLU A 84 -23.53 -9.50 -2.87
N ASN A 85 -23.43 -10.34 -3.88
CA ASN A 85 -24.20 -10.16 -5.11
C ASN A 85 -25.14 -11.35 -5.31
N PRO A 86 -26.39 -11.26 -4.84
CA PRO A 86 -27.34 -12.38 -4.92
C PRO A 86 -27.71 -12.73 -6.37
N LEU A 87 -27.60 -11.78 -7.31
CA LEU A 87 -27.89 -12.03 -8.71
C LEU A 87 -26.82 -12.90 -9.38
N LEU A 88 -25.58 -12.81 -8.93
CA LEU A 88 -24.46 -13.61 -9.43
C LEU A 88 -24.17 -14.83 -8.57
N GLY A 89 -24.83 -14.96 -7.44
CA GLY A 89 -24.73 -16.11 -6.56
C GLY A 89 -23.40 -16.22 -5.83
N TYR A 90 -22.65 -15.13 -5.66
CA TYR A 90 -21.40 -15.14 -4.90
C TYR A 90 -21.38 -14.08 -3.79
N SER A 91 -20.57 -14.35 -2.79
CA SER A 91 -20.25 -13.38 -1.75
C SER A 91 -18.75 -13.29 -1.59
N CYS A 92 -18.24 -12.05 -1.47
CA CYS A 92 -16.85 -11.79 -1.14
C CYS A 92 -16.79 -11.39 0.34
N PRO A 93 -16.04 -12.12 1.17
CA PRO A 93 -15.92 -11.75 2.59
C PRO A 93 -15.08 -10.49 2.75
N GLU A 94 -15.29 -9.82 3.87
CA GLU A 94 -14.44 -8.73 4.31
C GLU A 94 -12.99 -9.21 4.41
N SER A 95 -12.05 -8.40 3.93
CA SER A 95 -10.64 -8.77 3.93
C SER A 95 -9.74 -7.56 4.10
N ASP A 96 -8.59 -7.78 4.74
CA ASP A 96 -7.51 -6.81 4.85
C ASP A 96 -6.28 -7.35 4.14
N THR A 97 -5.65 -6.50 3.34
CA THR A 97 -4.40 -6.80 2.67
C THR A 97 -3.35 -5.80 3.15
N TYR A 98 -2.15 -6.28 3.44
CA TYR A 98 -1.09 -5.47 4.01
C TYR A 98 0.01 -5.22 3.00
N PHE A 99 0.54 -3.99 3.02
CA PHE A 99 1.61 -3.56 2.13
C PHE A 99 2.62 -2.73 2.89
N TYR A 100 3.85 -2.69 2.38
CA TYR A 100 4.82 -1.70 2.80
C TYR A 100 5.61 -1.21 1.60
N VAL A 101 6.34 -0.11 1.78
CA VAL A 101 7.07 0.54 0.69
C VAL A 101 8.54 0.62 1.05
N GLN A 102 9.39 0.18 0.13
CA GLN A 102 10.83 0.38 0.21
C GLN A 102 11.24 1.45 -0.78
N THR A 103 12.01 2.42 -0.33
CA THR A 103 12.52 3.48 -1.18
C THR A 103 13.92 3.14 -1.66
N HIS A 104 14.19 3.44 -2.94
CA HIS A 104 15.50 3.21 -3.55
C HIS A 104 15.95 4.47 -4.28
N GLU A 105 17.23 4.81 -4.15
CA GLU A 105 17.82 5.83 -4.98
C GLU A 105 18.39 5.18 -6.23
N VAL A 106 18.02 5.71 -7.38
CA VAL A 106 18.54 5.28 -8.68
C VAL A 106 19.31 6.44 -9.29
N ARG A 107 20.53 6.16 -9.74
CA ARG A 107 21.34 7.15 -10.45
C ARG A 107 21.12 7.00 -11.94
N VAL A 108 20.80 8.10 -12.59
CA VAL A 108 20.67 8.17 -14.04
C VAL A 108 21.89 8.92 -14.58
N TYR A 109 22.64 8.25 -15.41
CA TYR A 109 23.87 8.80 -16.01
C TYR A 109 23.59 9.42 -17.36
#